data_a0dd047615eb2f8711f362938f467f6a
#
_entry.id   a0dd047615eb2f8711f362938f467f6a
#
_cell.length_a   1.000
_cell.length_b   1.000
_cell.length_c   1.000
_cell.angle_alpha   90.00
_cell.angle_beta   90.00
_cell.angle_gamma   90.00
#
_symmetry.space_group_name_H-M   'P 1'
#
loop_
_entity.id
_entity.type
_entity.pdbx_description
1 polymer ?
#
loop_
_entity_poly.entity_id
_entity_poly.type
_entity_poly.pdbx_seq_one_letter_code
_entity_poly.pdbx_strand_id
1 'polypeptide(L)'
;MEQVVNFLKEAETYYLATVEGDQPRVRPFGTAHIFEGKLYIQTGKVKDVSKQIHANPKVEICAFKNGEWLRVAGELVEDDRREARQSMLDAYPSLQNMYSADDGNTEVFYLKNVIATFSSFTHEPEVVKF
;
A
#
# COMPACT_ATOMS: atom_id res chain seq x y z
N MET A 1 7.02 -9.76 6.49
CA MET A 1 6.63 -8.92 5.33
C MET A 1 5.88 -9.71 4.26
N GLU A 2 6.37 -10.86 3.85
CA GLU A 2 5.68 -11.69 2.85
C GLU A 2 4.27 -12.07 3.25
N GLN A 3 4.06 -12.42 4.51
CA GLN A 3 2.75 -12.76 5.07
C GLN A 3 1.76 -11.59 4.89
N VAL A 4 2.22 -10.36 5.08
CA VAL A 4 1.41 -9.15 4.90
C VAL A 4 1.04 -8.98 3.43
N VAL A 5 2.02 -9.07 2.53
CA VAL A 5 1.77 -8.92 1.09
C VAL A 5 0.81 -10.01 0.58
N ASN A 6 1.01 -11.26 1.01
CA ASN A 6 0.12 -12.35 0.62
C ASN A 6 -1.31 -12.12 1.06
N PHE A 7 -1.53 -11.63 2.29
CA PHE A 7 -2.86 -11.31 2.77
C PHE A 7 -3.51 -10.21 1.92
N LEU A 8 -2.78 -9.15 1.61
CA LEU A 8 -3.29 -8.04 0.77
C LEU A 8 -3.65 -8.52 -0.63
N LYS A 9 -2.82 -9.38 -1.24
CA LYS A 9 -3.10 -9.94 -2.57
C LYS A 9 -4.33 -10.85 -2.56
N GLU A 10 -4.46 -11.68 -1.55
CA GLU A 10 -5.60 -12.59 -1.43
C GLU A 10 -6.90 -11.84 -1.14
N ALA A 11 -6.85 -10.76 -0.37
CA ALA A 11 -8.00 -9.90 -0.14
C ALA A 11 -8.39 -9.11 -1.38
N GLU A 12 -7.46 -8.91 -2.32
CA GLU A 12 -7.59 -8.16 -3.58
C GLU A 12 -7.76 -6.67 -3.36
N THR A 13 -8.74 -6.25 -2.59
CA THR A 13 -8.96 -4.85 -2.22
C THR A 13 -8.62 -4.64 -0.75
N TYR A 14 -7.86 -3.61 -0.47
CA TYR A 14 -7.64 -3.12 0.88
C TYR A 14 -7.95 -1.63 0.90
N TYR A 15 -8.04 -1.06 2.10
CA TYR A 15 -8.38 0.35 2.28
C TYR A 15 -7.20 1.07 2.91
N LEU A 16 -6.81 2.18 2.29
CA LEU A 16 -5.69 3.01 2.73
C LEU A 16 -6.24 4.27 3.37
N ALA A 17 -5.90 4.49 4.64
CA ALA A 17 -6.23 5.70 5.37
C ALA A 17 -5.04 6.66 5.36
N THR A 18 -5.34 7.93 5.09
CA THR A 18 -4.40 9.04 5.13
C THR A 18 -4.99 10.18 5.95
N VAL A 19 -4.22 11.23 6.15
CA VAL A 19 -4.68 12.43 6.86
C VAL A 19 -4.52 13.64 5.96
N GLU A 20 -5.60 14.42 5.86
CA GLU A 20 -5.60 15.72 5.18
C GLU A 20 -5.85 16.79 6.22
N GLY A 21 -4.81 17.48 6.68
CA GLY A 21 -4.89 18.33 7.84
C GLY A 21 -5.21 17.52 9.09
N ASP A 22 -6.40 17.71 9.68
CA ASP A 22 -6.92 16.92 10.79
C ASP A 22 -8.05 15.97 10.36
N GLN A 23 -8.34 15.89 9.04
CA GLN A 23 -9.41 15.04 8.52
C GLN A 23 -8.86 13.70 8.05
N PRO A 24 -9.30 12.57 8.64
CA PRO A 24 -8.98 11.25 8.09
C PRO A 24 -9.64 11.06 6.72
N ARG A 25 -8.91 10.44 5.81
CA ARG A 25 -9.41 10.07 4.48
C ARG A 25 -9.15 8.59 4.26
N VAL A 26 -10.05 7.91 3.55
CA VAL A 26 -9.90 6.48 3.25
C VAL A 26 -10.41 6.20 1.85
N ARG A 27 -9.76 5.27 1.14
CA ARG A 27 -10.14 4.83 -0.20
C ARG A 27 -9.63 3.42 -0.48
N PRO A 28 -10.23 2.72 -1.45
CA PRO A 28 -9.74 1.40 -1.83
C PRO A 28 -8.45 1.48 -2.64
N PHE A 29 -7.58 0.49 -2.41
CA PHE A 29 -6.36 0.23 -3.16
C PHE A 29 -6.31 -1.25 -3.54
N GLY A 30 -5.53 -1.61 -4.56
CA GLY A 30 -5.46 -2.98 -5.04
C GLY A 30 -4.06 -3.50 -5.32
N THR A 31 -3.00 -2.72 -5.09
CA THR A 31 -1.63 -3.15 -5.41
C THR A 31 -0.83 -3.43 -4.16
N ALA A 32 -0.05 -4.52 -4.19
CA ALA A 32 0.94 -4.83 -3.15
C ALA A 32 2.02 -5.69 -3.80
N HIS A 33 3.27 -5.26 -3.70
CA HIS A 33 4.38 -5.88 -4.41
C HIS A 33 5.66 -5.74 -3.61
N ILE A 34 6.45 -6.80 -3.55
CA ILE A 34 7.78 -6.76 -2.93
C ILE A 34 8.81 -6.46 -4.01
N PHE A 35 9.58 -5.40 -3.80
CA PHE A 35 10.68 -5.02 -4.66
C PHE A 35 11.85 -4.57 -3.80
N GLU A 36 13.04 -5.14 -4.04
CA GLU A 36 14.25 -4.85 -3.26
C GLU A 36 14.04 -4.92 -1.75
N GLY A 37 13.27 -5.93 -1.30
CA GLY A 37 13.06 -6.20 0.11
C GLY A 37 12.08 -5.26 0.82
N LYS A 38 11.27 -4.50 0.07
CA LYS A 38 10.27 -3.57 0.63
C LYS A 38 8.91 -3.82 0.01
N LEU A 39 7.86 -3.46 0.76
CA LEU A 39 6.48 -3.54 0.31
C LEU A 39 6.09 -2.25 -0.39
N TYR A 40 5.74 -2.34 -1.67
CA TYR A 40 5.35 -1.21 -2.51
C TYR A 40 3.86 -1.21 -2.81
N ILE A 41 3.30 -0.01 -2.90
CA ILE A 41 1.96 0.26 -3.42
C ILE A 41 2.04 1.32 -4.50
N GLN A 42 1.01 1.42 -5.35
CA GLN A 42 1.02 2.29 -6.52
C GLN A 42 -0.21 3.20 -6.54
N THR A 43 0.00 4.44 -6.96
CA THR A 43 -1.08 5.39 -7.25
C THR A 43 -0.68 6.29 -8.43
N GLY A 44 -1.48 7.32 -8.71
CA GLY A 44 -1.18 8.35 -9.69
C GLY A 44 -0.98 9.70 -9.03
N LYS A 45 -0.01 10.47 -9.52
CA LYS A 45 0.35 11.78 -8.94
C LYS A 45 -0.79 12.79 -8.95
N VAL A 46 -1.73 12.66 -9.89
CA VAL A 46 -2.88 13.57 -10.01
C VAL A 46 -3.95 13.35 -8.94
N LYS A 47 -3.88 12.23 -8.22
CA LYS A 47 -4.90 11.88 -7.21
C LYS A 47 -4.66 12.61 -5.89
N ASP A 48 -5.74 12.91 -5.18
CA ASP A 48 -5.68 13.56 -3.87
C ASP A 48 -4.87 12.76 -2.85
N VAL A 49 -4.94 11.43 -2.92
CA VAL A 49 -4.18 10.56 -2.01
C VAL A 49 -2.68 10.81 -2.13
N SER A 50 -2.16 11.05 -3.33
CA SER A 50 -0.75 11.38 -3.53
C SER A 50 -0.38 12.66 -2.78
N LYS A 51 -1.20 13.70 -2.91
CA LYS A 51 -0.97 14.98 -2.22
C LYS A 51 -1.01 14.80 -0.70
N GLN A 52 -1.93 13.99 -0.21
CA GLN A 52 -2.06 13.71 1.22
C GLN A 52 -0.84 12.98 1.77
N ILE A 53 -0.34 11.97 1.06
CA ILE A 53 0.86 11.22 1.46
C ILE A 53 2.10 12.12 1.49
N HIS A 54 2.26 12.98 0.49
CA HIS A 54 3.41 13.90 0.45
C HIS A 54 3.37 14.93 1.57
N ALA A 55 2.18 15.36 2.00
CA ALA A 55 2.02 16.29 3.12
C ALA A 55 2.17 15.60 4.48
N ASN A 56 1.70 14.35 4.60
CA ASN A 56 1.80 13.54 5.82
C ASN A 56 1.97 12.06 5.42
N PRO A 57 3.17 11.50 5.59
CA PRO A 57 3.45 10.14 5.13
C PRO A 57 2.85 9.03 6.01
N LYS A 58 2.30 9.36 7.16
CA LYS A 58 1.72 8.37 8.07
C LYS A 58 0.40 7.85 7.51
N VAL A 59 0.30 6.54 7.43
CA VAL A 59 -0.87 5.86 6.84
C VAL A 59 -1.24 4.62 7.66
N GLU A 60 -2.45 4.13 7.41
CA GLU A 60 -2.85 2.83 7.89
C GLU A 60 -3.64 2.11 6.81
N ILE A 61 -3.34 0.84 6.63
CA ILE A 61 -4.03 -0.06 5.71
C ILE A 61 -4.93 -0.99 6.53
N CYS A 62 -6.12 -1.29 6.00
CA CYS A 62 -6.99 -2.30 6.56
C CYS A 62 -7.52 -3.21 5.45
N ALA A 63 -7.41 -4.53 5.65
CA ALA A 63 -7.95 -5.54 4.75
C ALA A 63 -8.68 -6.62 5.56
N PHE A 64 -9.72 -7.18 4.96
CA PHE A 64 -10.54 -8.22 5.59
C PHE A 64 -10.64 -9.43 4.67
N LYS A 65 -10.46 -10.63 5.24
CA LYS A 65 -10.54 -11.88 4.48
C LYS A 65 -10.85 -13.04 5.42
N ASN A 66 -11.89 -13.81 5.11
CA ASN A 66 -12.22 -15.05 5.82
C ASN A 66 -12.30 -14.92 7.35
N GLY A 67 -12.94 -13.86 7.83
CA GLY A 67 -13.11 -13.64 9.27
C GLY A 67 -11.88 -13.09 9.97
N GLU A 68 -10.82 -12.80 9.24
CA GLU A 68 -9.60 -12.15 9.76
C GLU A 68 -9.46 -10.75 9.17
N TRP A 69 -8.86 -9.85 9.93
CA TRP A 69 -8.48 -8.55 9.36
C TRP A 69 -7.04 -8.23 9.67
N LEU A 70 -6.43 -7.53 8.72
CA LEU A 70 -5.05 -7.07 8.80
C LEU A 70 -5.06 -5.55 8.86
N ARG A 71 -4.37 -4.99 9.83
CA ARG A 71 -4.10 -3.55 9.91
C ARG A 71 -2.59 -3.35 9.79
N VAL A 72 -2.19 -2.43 8.92
CA VAL A 72 -0.77 -2.15 8.66
C VAL A 72 -0.56 -0.65 8.86
N ALA A 73 0.07 -0.28 9.95
CA ALA A 73 0.43 1.11 10.23
C ALA A 73 1.88 1.34 9.82
N GLY A 74 2.16 2.47 9.19
CA GLY A 74 3.51 2.79 8.76
C GLY A 74 3.61 4.15 8.10
N GLU A 75 4.71 4.37 7.43
CA GLU A 75 4.96 5.60 6.69
C GLU A 75 5.29 5.25 5.24
N LEU A 76 4.72 6.01 4.30
CA LEU A 76 4.98 5.81 2.88
C LEU A 76 6.09 6.74 2.40
N VAL A 77 7.03 6.18 1.64
CA VAL A 77 8.15 6.88 1.05
C VAL A 77 8.08 6.70 -0.46
N GLU A 78 8.08 7.79 -1.21
CA GLU A 78 8.11 7.71 -2.67
C GLU A 78 9.47 7.18 -3.14
N ASP A 79 9.42 6.22 -4.09
CA ASP A 79 10.58 5.75 -4.82
C ASP A 79 10.45 6.24 -6.26
N ASP A 80 11.17 7.31 -6.60
CA ASP A 80 11.05 7.96 -7.91
C ASP A 80 11.93 7.31 -8.98
N ARG A 81 12.44 6.10 -8.74
CA ARG A 81 13.23 5.38 -9.75
C ARG A 81 12.32 4.70 -10.76
N ARG A 82 12.70 4.79 -12.03
CA ARG A 82 11.96 4.12 -13.11
C ARG A 82 11.83 2.62 -12.90
N GLU A 83 12.89 1.96 -12.46
CA GLU A 83 12.89 0.52 -12.21
C GLU A 83 11.88 0.11 -11.13
N ALA A 84 11.64 0.95 -10.13
CA ALA A 84 10.63 0.67 -9.11
C ALA A 84 9.22 0.76 -9.71
N ARG A 85 8.95 1.79 -10.52
CA ARG A 85 7.67 1.93 -11.22
C ARG A 85 7.43 0.78 -12.19
N GLN A 86 8.45 0.42 -12.96
CA GLN A 86 8.33 -0.66 -13.93
C GLN A 86 8.10 -2.01 -13.25
N SER A 87 8.77 -2.27 -12.12
CA SER A 87 8.57 -3.50 -11.36
C SER A 87 7.12 -3.68 -10.92
N MET A 88 6.47 -2.59 -10.47
CA MET A 88 5.06 -2.64 -10.10
C MET A 88 4.17 -2.94 -11.31
N LEU A 89 4.44 -2.32 -12.45
CA LEU A 89 3.67 -2.55 -13.68
C LEU A 89 3.85 -3.97 -14.20
N ASP A 90 5.04 -4.53 -14.05
CA ASP A 90 5.30 -5.93 -14.42
C ASP A 90 4.53 -6.90 -13.52
N ALA A 91 4.38 -6.56 -12.23
CA ALA A 91 3.63 -7.38 -11.28
C ALA A 91 2.12 -7.28 -11.50
N TYR A 92 1.63 -6.17 -12.07
CA TYR A 92 0.23 -5.92 -12.36
C TYR A 92 0.06 -5.47 -13.80
N PRO A 93 0.16 -6.40 -14.79
CA PRO A 93 0.14 -6.03 -16.20
C PRO A 93 -1.09 -5.23 -16.65
N SER A 94 -2.24 -5.44 -16.01
CA SER A 94 -3.46 -4.69 -16.33
C SER A 94 -3.35 -3.18 -16.07
N LEU A 95 -2.44 -2.76 -15.19
CA LEU A 95 -2.20 -1.34 -14.95
C LEU A 95 -1.63 -0.64 -16.19
N GLN A 96 -0.97 -1.38 -17.08
CA GLN A 96 -0.37 -0.82 -18.29
C GLN A 96 -1.41 -0.31 -19.27
N ASN A 97 -2.69 -0.60 -19.06
CA ASN A 97 -3.79 -0.01 -19.84
C ASN A 97 -4.02 1.46 -19.47
N MET A 98 -3.58 1.90 -18.30
CA MET A 98 -3.80 3.26 -17.79
C MET A 98 -2.52 3.98 -17.39
N TYR A 99 -1.44 3.25 -17.13
CA TYR A 99 -0.19 3.77 -16.60
C TYR A 99 1.00 3.25 -17.39
N SER A 100 2.06 4.04 -17.43
CA SER A 100 3.39 3.58 -17.89
C SER A 100 4.46 4.15 -16.96
N ALA A 101 5.64 3.52 -16.97
CA ALA A 101 6.74 3.97 -16.11
C ALA A 101 7.21 5.40 -16.42
N ASP A 102 6.95 5.87 -17.63
CA ASP A 102 7.41 7.17 -18.14
C ASP A 102 6.27 8.15 -18.40
N ASP A 103 5.05 7.91 -17.86
CA ASP A 103 3.89 8.76 -18.09
C ASP A 103 3.86 10.05 -17.26
N GLY A 104 4.81 10.21 -16.33
CA GLY A 104 4.85 11.38 -15.44
C GLY A 104 3.76 11.37 -14.37
N ASN A 105 2.95 10.30 -14.29
CA ASN A 105 1.84 10.18 -13.35
C ASN A 105 1.98 8.97 -12.42
N THR A 106 2.47 7.84 -12.91
CA THR A 106 2.66 6.63 -12.10
C THR A 106 3.59 6.92 -10.93
N GLU A 107 3.14 6.57 -9.73
CA GLU A 107 3.89 6.82 -8.51
C GLU A 107 3.84 5.57 -7.64
N VAL A 108 5.01 5.15 -7.15
CA VAL A 108 5.11 4.02 -6.23
C VAL A 108 5.73 4.48 -4.92
N PHE A 109 5.23 3.92 -3.83
CA PHE A 109 5.71 4.17 -2.48
C PHE A 109 6.05 2.86 -1.82
N TYR A 110 7.05 2.85 -0.96
CA TYR A 110 7.26 1.72 -0.07
C TYR A 110 6.95 2.09 1.37
N LEU A 111 6.57 1.09 2.16
CA LEU A 111 6.28 1.24 3.59
C LEU A 111 7.56 1.10 4.42
N LYS A 112 7.73 1.99 5.38
CA LYS A 112 8.77 1.89 6.40
C LYS A 112 8.17 2.02 7.80
N ASN A 113 8.91 1.57 8.82
CA ASN A 113 8.49 1.62 10.23
C ASN A 113 7.13 0.95 10.41
N VAL A 114 6.97 -0.25 9.87
CA VAL A 114 5.69 -0.94 9.78
C VAL A 114 5.39 -1.72 11.05
N ILE A 115 4.14 -1.58 11.51
CA ILE A 115 3.54 -2.46 12.52
C ILE A 115 2.29 -3.04 11.87
N ALA A 116 2.31 -4.34 11.59
CA ALA A 116 1.18 -5.06 11.00
C ALA A 116 0.56 -5.97 12.06
N THR A 117 -0.76 -5.93 12.19
CA THR A 117 -1.50 -6.72 13.18
C THR A 117 -2.56 -7.55 12.48
N PHE A 118 -2.46 -8.88 12.62
CA PHE A 118 -3.48 -9.83 12.16
C PHE A 118 -4.41 -10.12 13.32
N SER A 119 -5.72 -9.92 13.12
CA SER A 119 -6.74 -10.06 14.17
C SER A 119 -7.90 -10.93 13.70
N SER A 120 -8.57 -11.57 14.65
CA SER A 120 -9.82 -12.28 14.43
C SER A 120 -10.61 -12.30 15.74
N PHE A 121 -11.85 -12.83 15.69
CA PHE A 121 -12.64 -13.00 16.91
C PHE A 121 -12.31 -14.30 17.66
N THR A 122 -11.45 -15.16 17.10
CA THR A 122 -11.23 -16.52 17.61
C THR A 122 -9.82 -16.79 18.14
N HIS A 123 -8.86 -15.89 17.89
CA HIS A 123 -7.49 -16.05 18.40
C HIS A 123 -6.86 -14.70 18.72
N GLU A 124 -5.75 -14.78 19.44
CA GLU A 124 -4.99 -13.60 19.85
C GLU A 124 -4.40 -12.88 18.63
N PRO A 125 -4.28 -11.55 18.69
CA PRO A 125 -3.61 -10.79 17.64
C PRO A 125 -2.16 -11.22 17.43
N GLU A 126 -1.74 -11.28 16.18
CA GLU A 126 -0.36 -11.55 15.78
C GLU A 126 0.24 -10.28 15.21
N VAL A 127 1.39 -9.86 15.76
CA VAL A 127 2.05 -8.61 15.35
C VAL A 127 3.33 -8.92 14.58
N VAL A 128 3.49 -8.27 13.43
CA VAL A 128 4.68 -8.37 12.57
C VAL A 128 5.21 -6.95 12.36
N LYS A 129 6.52 -6.78 12.54
CA LYS A 129 7.18 -5.47 12.35
C LYS A 129 8.26 -5.57 11.29
N PHE A 130 8.34 -4.56 10.46
CA PHE A 130 9.40 -4.47 9.44
C PHE A 130 9.63 -3.05 8.93
#